data_d635aff60cfcd05469dcd57cbf2d9675
#
_entry.id   d635aff60cfcd05469dcd57cbf2d9675
#
_cell.length_a   1.000
_cell.length_b   1.000
_cell.length_c   1.000
_cell.angle_alpha   90.00
_cell.angle_beta   90.00
_cell.angle_gamma   90.00
#
_symmetry.space_group_name_H-M   'P 1'
#
loop_
_entity.id
_entity.type
_entity.pdbx_description
1 polymer ?
#
loop_
_entity_poly.entity_id
_entity_poly.type
_entity_poly.pdbx_seq_one_letter_code
_entity_poly.pdbx_strand_id
1 'polypeptide(L)'
;MVTGGAGYIGAHVVRALLDSGLKAVIVDSLSSGFADFVPESVPLVAGSILDGDLLRDTIDEHGVTGVIHVAGYKYAGVSVQRPLHTYEQNVTGTAVLLRAMQDRGVDRMVFSSSAAVFGTPDTDLVTENTPKNPQSPYGESKLIGEWLLRDQAVATGLRHTSLRYFNVVGSGVPELFDASPHNLFPLIFSALADGKTPRIFGDDYPTPDGTNVRDYIHVSDLAISHVAAARRLDAGLPLEPAYNLGSGDGVSVAEIMATVAEVTGIAFEPEIAPRRAGDPARIVATGELAARDLDWSMRHSLRDMVESAWKATRRSSQPS
;
A
#
# COMPACT_ATOMS: atom_id res chain seq x y z
N MET A 1 16.32 4.01 -4.63
CA MET A 1 15.31 4.95 -5.13
C MET A 1 13.93 4.50 -4.68
N VAL A 2 13.05 5.43 -4.25
CA VAL A 2 11.65 5.16 -3.94
C VAL A 2 10.78 5.92 -4.94
N THR A 3 10.06 5.21 -5.81
CA THR A 3 9.07 5.85 -6.67
C THR A 3 7.74 5.98 -5.92
N GLY A 4 7.06 7.11 -6.04
CA GLY A 4 5.87 7.40 -5.23
C GLY A 4 6.19 7.73 -3.77
N GLY A 5 7.42 8.20 -3.51
CA GLY A 5 7.93 8.46 -2.16
C GLY A 5 7.33 9.68 -1.46
N ALA A 6 6.62 10.54 -2.17
CA ALA A 6 5.87 11.67 -1.61
C ALA A 6 4.41 11.31 -1.30
N GLY A 7 3.96 10.08 -1.60
CA GLY A 7 2.65 9.56 -1.23
C GLY A 7 2.62 9.03 0.20
N TYR A 8 1.41 8.74 0.72
CA TYR A 8 1.20 8.26 2.09
C TYR A 8 2.07 7.04 2.44
N ILE A 9 2.02 5.95 1.67
CA ILE A 9 2.82 4.73 1.93
C ILE A 9 4.30 5.00 1.65
N GLY A 10 4.62 5.61 0.50
CA GLY A 10 6.00 5.87 0.10
C GLY A 10 6.79 6.74 1.08
N ALA A 11 6.16 7.76 1.65
CA ALA A 11 6.78 8.64 2.63
C ALA A 11 7.12 7.91 3.95
N HIS A 12 6.29 6.94 4.37
CA HIS A 12 6.61 6.07 5.51
C HIS A 12 7.76 5.11 5.17
N VAL A 13 7.78 4.54 3.95
CA VAL A 13 8.88 3.70 3.48
C VAL A 13 10.20 4.48 3.46
N VAL A 14 10.19 5.72 2.98
CA VAL A 14 11.38 6.59 2.98
C VAL A 14 11.90 6.81 4.40
N ARG A 15 11.03 7.12 5.36
CA ARG A 15 11.43 7.30 6.77
C ARG A 15 12.00 6.00 7.35
N ALA A 16 11.36 4.87 7.12
CA ALA A 16 11.86 3.57 7.57
C ALA A 16 13.23 3.21 6.98
N LEU A 17 13.51 3.60 5.72
CA LEU A 17 14.84 3.48 5.13
C LEU A 17 15.87 4.33 5.87
N LEU A 18 15.56 5.61 6.12
CA LEU A 18 16.45 6.51 6.85
C LEU A 18 16.73 6.03 8.28
N ASP A 19 15.70 5.63 9.01
CA ASP A 19 15.80 5.07 10.36
C ASP A 19 16.65 3.79 10.40
N SER A 20 16.71 3.10 9.27
CA SER A 20 17.52 1.90 9.06
C SER A 20 18.96 2.20 8.59
N GLY A 21 19.35 3.50 8.50
CA GLY A 21 20.65 3.94 8.04
C GLY A 21 20.86 3.85 6.51
N LEU A 22 19.80 3.62 5.75
CA LEU A 22 19.84 3.57 4.28
C LEU A 22 19.55 4.96 3.70
N LYS A 23 20.21 5.27 2.56
CA LYS A 23 19.94 6.50 1.81
C LYS A 23 18.75 6.28 0.87
N ALA A 24 18.02 7.35 0.61
CA ALA A 24 16.91 7.35 -0.34
C ALA A 24 16.97 8.56 -1.28
N VAL A 25 16.49 8.39 -2.50
CA VAL A 25 16.07 9.43 -3.42
C VAL A 25 14.65 9.11 -3.86
N ILE A 26 13.83 10.13 -4.00
CA ILE A 26 12.41 9.98 -4.36
C ILE A 26 12.20 10.43 -5.81
N VAL A 27 11.42 9.64 -6.57
CA VAL A 27 10.79 10.07 -7.82
C VAL A 27 9.29 10.07 -7.60
N ASP A 28 8.65 11.23 -7.74
CA ASP A 28 7.20 11.37 -7.56
C ASP A 28 6.64 12.45 -8.48
N SER A 29 5.51 12.17 -9.12
CA SER A 29 4.84 13.15 -9.99
C SER A 29 4.07 14.22 -9.22
N LEU A 30 3.92 14.06 -7.91
CA LEU A 30 3.12 14.89 -7.01
C LEU A 30 1.63 15.00 -7.42
N SER A 31 1.15 14.06 -8.26
CA SER A 31 -0.25 14.03 -8.69
C SER A 31 -1.22 13.67 -7.56
N SER A 32 -0.74 12.95 -6.55
CA SER A 32 -1.48 12.61 -5.32
C SER A 32 -0.57 12.56 -4.09
N GLY A 33 0.73 12.79 -4.26
CA GLY A 33 1.72 12.96 -3.21
C GLY A 33 1.85 14.43 -2.80
N PHE A 34 2.47 14.65 -1.65
CA PHE A 34 2.69 15.98 -1.09
C PHE A 34 4.20 16.20 -0.89
N ALA A 35 4.72 17.32 -1.40
CA ALA A 35 6.13 17.67 -1.20
C ALA A 35 6.49 17.77 0.29
N ASP A 36 5.55 18.25 1.12
CA ASP A 36 5.71 18.36 2.58
C ASP A 36 5.84 17.02 3.30
N PHE A 37 5.50 15.90 2.64
CA PHE A 37 5.73 14.56 3.18
C PHE A 37 7.17 14.10 3.04
N VAL A 38 7.97 14.79 2.25
CA VAL A 38 9.37 14.43 1.98
C VAL A 38 10.28 15.07 3.02
N PRO A 39 11.13 14.29 3.73
CA PRO A 39 12.12 14.85 4.62
C PRO A 39 13.10 15.77 3.87
N GLU A 40 13.45 16.93 4.43
CA GLU A 40 14.37 17.90 3.81
C GLU A 40 15.73 17.30 3.40
N SER A 41 16.17 16.27 4.10
CA SER A 41 17.42 15.56 3.82
C SER A 41 17.36 14.60 2.63
N VAL A 42 16.17 14.39 2.03
CA VAL A 42 15.97 13.42 0.95
C VAL A 42 15.74 14.13 -0.38
N PRO A 43 16.56 13.87 -1.41
CA PRO A 43 16.32 14.44 -2.72
C PRO A 43 14.96 14.01 -3.28
N LEU A 44 14.20 15.00 -3.76
CA LEU A 44 12.94 14.80 -4.46
C LEU A 44 13.10 15.20 -5.93
N VAL A 45 13.00 14.22 -6.80
CA VAL A 45 12.93 14.42 -8.25
C VAL A 45 11.46 14.42 -8.66
N ALA A 46 10.93 15.62 -8.95
CA ALA A 46 9.54 15.77 -9.38
C ALA A 46 9.38 15.34 -10.84
N GLY A 47 8.65 14.25 -11.07
CA GLY A 47 8.44 13.73 -12.42
C GLY A 47 7.71 12.39 -12.44
N SER A 48 7.36 11.96 -13.64
CA SER A 48 6.57 10.75 -13.88
C SER A 48 7.44 9.52 -14.08
N ILE A 49 6.98 8.35 -13.59
CA ILE A 49 7.58 7.05 -13.91
C ILE A 49 7.43 6.66 -15.39
N LEU A 50 6.65 7.43 -16.17
CA LEU A 50 6.56 7.29 -17.62
C LEU A 50 7.73 7.97 -18.36
N ASP A 51 8.52 8.79 -17.65
CA ASP A 51 9.68 9.49 -18.21
C ASP A 51 10.95 8.65 -18.00
N GLY A 52 11.33 7.89 -19.00
CA GLY A 52 12.48 7.00 -18.94
C GLY A 52 13.81 7.74 -18.85
N ASP A 53 13.94 8.95 -19.43
CA ASP A 53 15.17 9.74 -19.34
C ASP A 53 15.36 10.26 -17.92
N LEU A 54 14.32 10.85 -17.32
CA LEU A 54 14.34 11.29 -15.93
C LEU A 54 14.73 10.15 -14.98
N LEU A 55 14.20 8.94 -15.21
CA LEU A 55 14.53 7.77 -14.36
C LEU A 55 16.00 7.37 -14.51
N ARG A 56 16.55 7.35 -15.73
CA ARG A 56 17.96 7.04 -15.99
C ARG A 56 18.88 8.08 -15.36
N ASP A 57 18.57 9.35 -15.55
CA ASP A 57 19.35 10.45 -14.99
C ASP A 57 19.34 10.41 -13.46
N THR A 58 18.17 10.14 -12.84
CA THR A 58 18.06 9.97 -11.39
C THR A 58 18.90 8.80 -10.88
N ILE A 59 18.90 7.67 -11.60
CA ILE A 59 19.70 6.50 -11.22
C ILE A 59 21.19 6.85 -11.25
N ASP A 60 21.65 7.53 -12.29
CA ASP A 60 23.06 7.92 -12.47
C ASP A 60 23.48 8.97 -11.43
N GLU A 61 22.72 10.05 -11.28
CA GLU A 61 23.05 11.18 -10.40
C GLU A 61 23.12 10.79 -8.93
N HIS A 62 22.24 9.89 -8.51
CA HIS A 62 22.14 9.49 -7.10
C HIS A 62 22.78 8.13 -6.80
N GLY A 63 23.42 7.48 -7.78
CA GLY A 63 24.07 6.19 -7.60
C GLY A 63 23.12 5.11 -7.08
N VAL A 64 21.94 5.01 -7.68
CA VAL A 64 20.87 4.10 -7.23
C VAL A 64 21.30 2.65 -7.42
N THR A 65 21.22 1.85 -6.36
CA THR A 65 21.58 0.42 -6.37
C THR A 65 20.36 -0.50 -6.29
N GLY A 66 19.18 0.03 -5.99
CA GLY A 66 17.93 -0.74 -5.90
C GLY A 66 16.72 0.19 -5.87
N VAL A 67 15.56 -0.38 -6.16
CA VAL A 67 14.30 0.37 -6.27
C VAL A 67 13.23 -0.23 -5.37
N ILE A 68 12.51 0.63 -4.66
CA ILE A 68 11.23 0.32 -4.04
C ILE A 68 10.16 1.05 -4.86
N HIS A 69 9.32 0.28 -5.55
CA HIS A 69 8.32 0.82 -6.48
C HIS A 69 6.95 0.88 -5.83
N VAL A 70 6.57 2.08 -5.33
CA VAL A 70 5.27 2.36 -4.72
C VAL A 70 4.37 3.17 -5.64
N ALA A 71 4.96 3.92 -6.59
CA ALA A 71 4.22 4.75 -7.53
C ALA A 71 3.18 3.93 -8.32
N GLY A 72 2.04 4.55 -8.59
CA GLY A 72 1.00 3.98 -9.41
C GLY A 72 -0.38 4.55 -9.06
N TYR A 73 -1.33 4.37 -9.99
CA TYR A 73 -2.72 4.74 -9.76
C TYR A 73 -3.38 3.73 -8.82
N LYS A 74 -3.93 4.17 -7.69
CA LYS A 74 -4.30 3.31 -6.54
C LYS A 74 -5.80 3.09 -6.32
N TYR A 75 -6.66 3.76 -7.07
CA TYR A 75 -8.10 3.76 -6.80
C TYR A 75 -8.82 2.65 -7.57
N ALA A 76 -9.00 1.48 -6.93
CA ALA A 76 -9.59 0.30 -7.56
C ALA A 76 -11.00 0.57 -8.16
N GLY A 77 -11.88 1.23 -7.42
CA GLY A 77 -13.22 1.58 -7.90
C GLY A 77 -13.21 2.53 -9.09
N VAL A 78 -12.34 3.56 -9.07
CA VAL A 78 -12.22 4.52 -10.17
C VAL A 78 -11.50 3.91 -11.38
N SER A 79 -10.66 2.89 -11.17
CA SER A 79 -9.96 2.19 -12.27
C SER A 79 -10.92 1.59 -13.29
N VAL A 80 -12.12 1.16 -12.85
CA VAL A 80 -13.17 0.64 -13.74
C VAL A 80 -13.68 1.73 -14.70
N GLN A 81 -13.68 2.98 -14.27
CA GLN A 81 -14.10 4.13 -15.09
C GLN A 81 -12.94 4.69 -15.93
N ARG A 82 -11.69 4.44 -15.53
CA ARG A 82 -10.48 4.95 -16.19
C ARG A 82 -9.46 3.84 -16.45
N PRO A 83 -9.82 2.76 -17.17
CA PRO A 83 -8.95 1.59 -17.31
C PRO A 83 -7.65 1.91 -18.06
N LEU A 84 -7.72 2.65 -19.17
CA LEU A 84 -6.53 2.99 -19.96
C LEU A 84 -5.53 3.82 -19.15
N HIS A 85 -6.01 4.81 -18.40
CA HIS A 85 -5.15 5.59 -17.50
C HIS A 85 -4.51 4.71 -16.42
N THR A 86 -5.26 3.75 -15.87
CA THR A 86 -4.74 2.81 -14.87
C THR A 86 -3.63 1.95 -15.45
N TYR A 87 -3.82 1.38 -16.64
CA TYR A 87 -2.79 0.58 -17.30
C TYR A 87 -1.58 1.43 -17.73
N GLU A 88 -1.80 2.64 -18.21
CA GLU A 88 -0.70 3.55 -18.56
C GLU A 88 0.18 3.81 -17.33
N GLN A 89 -0.41 4.22 -16.20
CA GLN A 89 0.34 4.52 -15.00
C GLN A 89 0.99 3.28 -14.38
N ASN A 90 0.27 2.17 -14.27
CA ASN A 90 0.72 1.01 -13.50
C ASN A 90 1.52 0.01 -14.35
N VAL A 91 1.11 -0.24 -15.59
CA VAL A 91 1.77 -1.24 -16.45
C VAL A 91 2.87 -0.58 -17.27
N THR A 92 2.53 0.45 -18.05
CA THR A 92 3.53 1.14 -18.87
C THR A 92 4.58 1.81 -17.99
N GLY A 93 4.18 2.48 -16.90
CA GLY A 93 5.12 3.08 -15.94
C GLY A 93 6.08 2.07 -15.33
N THR A 94 5.59 0.89 -14.91
CA THR A 94 6.46 -0.19 -14.41
C THR A 94 7.42 -0.70 -15.49
N ALA A 95 6.95 -0.86 -16.73
CA ALA A 95 7.80 -1.30 -17.84
C ALA A 95 8.90 -0.27 -18.19
N VAL A 96 8.57 1.02 -18.18
CA VAL A 96 9.55 2.11 -18.37
C VAL A 96 10.59 2.12 -17.26
N LEU A 97 10.17 1.97 -16.00
CA LEU A 97 11.07 1.87 -14.85
C LEU A 97 12.00 0.66 -14.96
N LEU A 98 11.50 -0.52 -15.30
CA LEU A 98 12.30 -1.73 -15.49
C LEU A 98 13.32 -1.55 -16.61
N ARG A 99 12.94 -0.87 -17.71
CA ARG A 99 13.87 -0.53 -18.79
C ARG A 99 14.97 0.41 -18.30
N ALA A 100 14.64 1.48 -17.59
CA ALA A 100 15.64 2.40 -17.04
C ALA A 100 16.60 1.70 -16.07
N MET A 101 16.08 0.80 -15.21
CA MET A 101 16.90 -0.03 -14.33
C MET A 101 17.85 -0.93 -15.11
N GLN A 102 17.36 -1.63 -16.15
CA GLN A 102 18.17 -2.48 -17.01
C GLN A 102 19.27 -1.69 -17.72
N ASP A 103 18.94 -0.53 -18.29
CA ASP A 103 19.89 0.34 -19.01
C ASP A 103 21.04 0.82 -18.09
N ARG A 104 20.84 0.86 -16.79
CA ARG A 104 21.78 1.33 -15.76
C ARG A 104 22.33 0.21 -14.86
N GLY A 105 22.01 -1.04 -15.14
CA GLY A 105 22.52 -2.19 -14.39
C GLY A 105 21.99 -2.29 -12.96
N VAL A 106 20.83 -1.70 -12.66
CA VAL A 106 20.15 -1.84 -11.37
C VAL A 106 19.31 -3.11 -11.37
N ASP A 107 19.67 -4.08 -10.53
CA ASP A 107 19.14 -5.45 -10.55
C ASP A 107 18.28 -5.82 -9.33
N ARG A 108 17.83 -4.85 -8.53
CA ARG A 108 17.08 -5.11 -7.28
C ARG A 108 15.80 -4.29 -7.23
N MET A 109 14.67 -4.96 -6.98
CA MET A 109 13.38 -4.29 -6.92
C MET A 109 12.44 -4.90 -5.88
N VAL A 110 11.90 -4.07 -4.99
CA VAL A 110 10.72 -4.39 -4.18
C VAL A 110 9.52 -3.70 -4.80
N PHE A 111 8.48 -4.47 -5.11
CA PHE A 111 7.27 -3.97 -5.76
C PHE A 111 6.10 -3.95 -4.78
N SER A 112 5.48 -2.79 -4.63
CA SER A 112 4.22 -2.63 -3.90
C SER A 112 3.07 -3.17 -4.75
N SER A 113 2.76 -4.47 -4.56
CA SER A 113 1.60 -5.13 -5.15
C SER A 113 0.35 -4.90 -4.30
N SER A 114 -0.65 -5.75 -4.41
CA SER A 114 -1.93 -5.57 -3.71
C SER A 114 -2.67 -6.88 -3.55
N ALA A 115 -3.46 -7.02 -2.48
CA ALA A 115 -4.47 -8.06 -2.34
C ALA A 115 -5.52 -8.07 -3.45
N ALA A 116 -5.69 -6.97 -4.18
CA ALA A 116 -6.61 -6.88 -5.31
C ALA A 116 -6.29 -7.87 -6.45
N VAL A 117 -5.08 -8.46 -6.48
CA VAL A 117 -4.70 -9.53 -7.42
C VAL A 117 -5.52 -10.81 -7.22
N PHE A 118 -6.04 -11.04 -6.02
CA PHE A 118 -6.84 -12.23 -5.71
C PHE A 118 -8.32 -12.08 -6.11
N GLY A 119 -8.82 -10.84 -6.25
CA GLY A 119 -10.24 -10.57 -6.48
C GLY A 119 -11.11 -11.01 -5.30
N THR A 120 -12.11 -11.84 -5.57
CA THR A 120 -12.97 -12.46 -4.55
C THR A 120 -12.63 -13.96 -4.47
N PRO A 121 -11.66 -14.35 -3.63
CA PRO A 121 -11.26 -15.74 -3.52
C PRO A 121 -12.33 -16.58 -2.82
N ASP A 122 -12.47 -17.84 -3.24
CA ASP A 122 -13.35 -18.82 -2.60
C ASP A 122 -12.58 -19.53 -1.45
N THR A 123 -12.16 -18.73 -0.47
CA THR A 123 -11.46 -19.21 0.74
C THR A 123 -11.51 -18.15 1.82
N ASP A 124 -11.63 -18.57 3.08
CA ASP A 124 -11.64 -17.68 4.23
C ASP A 124 -10.26 -17.07 4.54
N LEU A 125 -9.19 -17.76 4.14
CA LEU A 125 -7.80 -17.35 4.36
C LEU A 125 -7.00 -17.42 3.07
N VAL A 126 -6.50 -16.31 2.62
CA VAL A 126 -5.70 -16.16 1.39
C VAL A 126 -4.23 -16.45 1.68
N THR A 127 -3.63 -17.31 0.86
CA THR A 127 -2.18 -17.60 0.84
C THR A 127 -1.56 -17.09 -0.46
N GLU A 128 -0.23 -17.11 -0.56
CA GLU A 128 0.48 -16.73 -1.80
C GLU A 128 0.13 -17.66 -2.97
N ASN A 129 -0.29 -18.89 -2.69
CA ASN A 129 -0.69 -19.88 -3.69
C ASN A 129 -2.16 -19.76 -4.12
N THR A 130 -2.98 -18.99 -3.41
CA THR A 130 -4.38 -18.75 -3.80
C THR A 130 -4.44 -18.24 -5.25
N PRO A 131 -5.36 -18.76 -6.08
CA PRO A 131 -5.54 -18.32 -7.46
C PRO A 131 -5.72 -16.82 -7.57
N LYS A 132 -5.07 -16.20 -8.56
CA LYS A 132 -5.19 -14.76 -8.83
C LYS A 132 -6.29 -14.56 -9.86
N ASN A 133 -7.34 -13.84 -9.47
CA ASN A 133 -8.48 -13.53 -10.32
C ASN A 133 -8.95 -12.09 -10.08
N PRO A 134 -8.12 -11.09 -10.44
CA PRO A 134 -8.43 -9.69 -10.21
C PRO A 134 -9.73 -9.29 -10.89
N GLN A 135 -10.52 -8.41 -10.23
CA GLN A 135 -11.85 -8.01 -10.71
C GLN A 135 -11.91 -6.51 -11.02
N SER A 136 -10.77 -5.88 -11.18
CA SER A 136 -10.68 -4.47 -11.58
C SER A 136 -9.39 -4.22 -12.35
N PRO A 137 -9.37 -3.21 -13.23
CA PRO A 137 -8.14 -2.79 -13.93
C PRO A 137 -6.98 -2.47 -12.97
N TYR A 138 -7.27 -1.99 -11.76
CA TYR A 138 -6.24 -1.82 -10.73
C TYR A 138 -5.63 -3.17 -10.31
N GLY A 139 -6.45 -4.14 -9.93
CA GLY A 139 -5.97 -5.47 -9.53
C GLY A 139 -5.23 -6.19 -10.66
N GLU A 140 -5.78 -6.10 -11.89
CA GLU A 140 -5.13 -6.63 -13.10
C GLU A 140 -3.77 -5.98 -13.33
N SER A 141 -3.68 -4.64 -13.22
CA SER A 141 -2.42 -3.92 -13.42
C SER A 141 -1.34 -4.30 -12.40
N LYS A 142 -1.73 -4.58 -11.15
CA LYS A 142 -0.81 -5.08 -10.12
C LYS A 142 -0.33 -6.50 -10.44
N LEU A 143 -1.21 -7.38 -10.89
CA LEU A 143 -0.84 -8.74 -11.32
C LEU A 143 0.07 -8.72 -12.57
N ILE A 144 -0.22 -7.85 -13.55
CA ILE A 144 0.66 -7.64 -14.71
C ILE A 144 2.03 -7.11 -14.25
N GLY A 145 2.08 -6.23 -13.26
CA GLY A 145 3.34 -5.78 -12.66
C GLY A 145 4.17 -6.94 -12.12
N GLU A 146 3.56 -7.87 -11.38
CA GLU A 146 4.23 -9.08 -10.90
C GLU A 146 4.74 -9.96 -12.06
N TRP A 147 3.98 -10.10 -13.15
CA TRP A 147 4.42 -10.83 -14.33
C TRP A 147 5.60 -10.14 -15.03
N LEU A 148 5.58 -8.82 -15.16
CA LEU A 148 6.71 -8.07 -15.72
C LEU A 148 8.00 -8.29 -14.92
N LEU A 149 7.92 -8.29 -13.60
CA LEU A 149 9.08 -8.55 -12.74
C LEU A 149 9.60 -9.98 -12.91
N ARG A 150 8.71 -10.97 -12.90
CA ARG A 150 9.03 -12.38 -13.11
C ARG A 150 9.74 -12.59 -14.46
N ASP A 151 9.16 -12.05 -15.53
CA ASP A 151 9.68 -12.24 -16.88
C ASP A 151 11.01 -11.49 -17.06
N GLN A 152 11.13 -10.30 -16.44
CA GLN A 152 12.40 -9.56 -16.41
C GLN A 152 13.48 -10.29 -15.60
N ALA A 153 13.10 -10.97 -14.51
CA ALA A 153 14.03 -11.79 -13.74
C ALA A 153 14.62 -12.93 -14.57
N VAL A 154 13.79 -13.60 -15.38
CA VAL A 154 14.24 -14.66 -16.31
C VAL A 154 15.16 -14.07 -17.39
N ALA A 155 14.83 -12.90 -17.92
CA ALA A 155 15.56 -12.29 -19.05
C ALA A 155 16.89 -11.66 -18.64
N THR A 156 17.00 -11.07 -17.44
CA THR A 156 18.13 -10.21 -17.05
C THR A 156 18.75 -10.56 -15.71
N GLY A 157 18.17 -11.48 -14.96
CA GLY A 157 18.62 -11.79 -13.59
C GLY A 157 18.15 -10.78 -12.54
N LEU A 158 17.11 -9.98 -12.83
CA LEU A 158 16.50 -9.07 -11.85
C LEU A 158 16.12 -9.83 -10.57
N ARG A 159 16.61 -9.40 -9.44
CA ARG A 159 16.23 -9.90 -8.12
C ARG A 159 15.09 -9.05 -7.60
N HIS A 160 13.94 -9.67 -7.33
CA HIS A 160 12.76 -8.93 -6.96
C HIS A 160 11.90 -9.67 -5.95
N THR A 161 11.00 -8.96 -5.32
CA THR A 161 9.83 -9.51 -4.64
C THR A 161 8.67 -8.53 -4.69
N SER A 162 7.46 -9.05 -4.63
CA SER A 162 6.22 -8.28 -4.58
C SER A 162 5.58 -8.40 -3.21
N LEU A 163 5.19 -7.29 -2.61
CA LEU A 163 4.50 -7.26 -1.32
C LEU A 163 3.01 -7.01 -1.56
N ARG A 164 2.18 -8.02 -1.26
CA ARG A 164 0.72 -7.97 -1.42
C ARG A 164 0.09 -7.61 -0.10
N TYR A 165 -0.29 -6.38 0.07
CA TYR A 165 -0.95 -5.88 1.28
C TYR A 165 -2.40 -5.52 1.00
N PHE A 166 -3.15 -5.45 2.08
CA PHE A 166 -4.59 -5.21 2.11
C PHE A 166 -4.88 -3.74 2.41
N ASN A 167 -5.67 -3.45 3.45
CA ASN A 167 -6.04 -2.08 3.78
C ASN A 167 -4.98 -1.46 4.68
N VAL A 168 -4.38 -0.37 4.23
CA VAL A 168 -3.32 0.32 4.98
C VAL A 168 -3.92 1.44 5.80
N VAL A 169 -3.55 1.51 7.08
CA VAL A 169 -4.11 2.43 8.08
C VAL A 169 -3.01 2.97 8.99
N GLY A 170 -3.31 4.03 9.69
CA GLY A 170 -2.43 4.56 10.73
C GLY A 170 -1.50 5.65 10.23
N SER A 171 -0.62 6.08 11.12
CA SER A 171 0.46 7.01 10.80
C SER A 171 1.66 6.74 11.69
N GLY A 172 2.83 6.66 11.11
CA GLY A 172 4.08 6.54 11.85
C GLY A 172 4.54 7.85 12.45
N VAL A 173 4.14 8.98 11.87
CA VAL A 173 4.45 10.33 12.34
C VAL A 173 3.26 11.25 12.06
N PRO A 174 2.98 12.22 12.93
CA PRO A 174 1.74 13.02 12.85
C PRO A 174 1.59 13.86 11.57
N GLU A 175 2.68 14.10 10.83
CA GLU A 175 2.70 14.88 9.60
C GLU A 175 2.23 14.10 8.38
N LEU A 176 2.24 12.76 8.46
CA LEU A 176 1.87 11.88 7.35
C LEU A 176 0.47 11.32 7.58
N PHE A 177 -0.46 11.64 6.73
CA PHE A 177 -1.84 11.19 6.80
C PHE A 177 -2.32 10.60 5.48
N ASP A 178 -3.31 9.72 5.55
CA ASP A 178 -3.99 9.22 4.34
C ASP A 178 -5.04 10.24 3.89
N ALA A 179 -4.74 10.94 2.81
CA ALA A 179 -5.64 11.91 2.18
C ALA A 179 -6.61 11.27 1.16
N SER A 180 -6.69 9.94 1.09
CA SER A 180 -7.55 9.26 0.12
C SER A 180 -9.04 9.52 0.40
N PRO A 181 -9.82 10.01 -0.57
CA PRO A 181 -11.25 10.21 -0.39
C PRO A 181 -12.07 8.91 -0.49
N HIS A 182 -11.42 7.75 -0.62
CA HIS A 182 -12.07 6.47 -0.89
C HIS A 182 -11.81 5.41 0.18
N ASN A 183 -10.82 5.62 1.06
CA ASN A 183 -10.46 4.66 2.10
C ASN A 183 -11.39 4.81 3.32
N LEU A 184 -11.65 3.69 4.02
CA LEU A 184 -12.62 3.62 5.11
C LEU A 184 -12.32 4.62 6.23
N PHE A 185 -11.08 4.67 6.74
CA PHE A 185 -10.73 5.53 7.87
C PHE A 185 -10.82 7.03 7.55
N PRO A 186 -10.27 7.54 6.43
CA PRO A 186 -10.50 8.92 6.01
C PRO A 186 -11.98 9.28 5.87
N LEU A 187 -12.81 8.37 5.33
CA LEU A 187 -14.25 8.59 5.20
C LEU A 187 -14.94 8.68 6.57
N ILE A 188 -14.60 7.79 7.51
CA ILE A 188 -15.14 7.83 8.88
C ILE A 188 -14.75 9.14 9.55
N PHE A 189 -13.47 9.50 9.53
CA PHE A 189 -12.96 10.69 10.21
C PHE A 189 -13.53 11.99 9.62
N SER A 190 -13.68 12.04 8.29
CA SER A 190 -14.35 13.17 7.63
C SER A 190 -15.83 13.28 8.03
N ALA A 191 -16.56 12.16 8.09
CA ALA A 191 -17.93 12.18 8.54
C ALA A 191 -18.07 12.70 9.99
N LEU A 192 -17.21 12.23 10.89
CA LEU A 192 -17.20 12.68 12.28
C LEU A 192 -16.82 14.17 12.41
N ALA A 193 -15.84 14.64 11.62
CA ALA A 193 -15.45 16.05 11.60
C ALA A 193 -16.59 16.96 11.11
N ASP A 194 -17.39 16.48 10.17
CA ASP A 194 -18.59 17.16 9.64
C ASP A 194 -19.82 17.04 10.56
N GLY A 195 -19.72 16.35 11.69
CA GLY A 195 -20.86 16.04 12.56
C GLY A 195 -21.87 15.06 11.94
N LYS A 196 -21.43 14.28 10.95
CA LYS A 196 -22.24 13.26 10.28
C LYS A 196 -21.98 11.87 10.88
N THR A 197 -22.93 10.97 10.70
CA THR A 197 -22.80 9.58 11.14
C THR A 197 -22.08 8.74 10.09
N PRO A 198 -21.03 7.99 10.45
CA PRO A 198 -20.39 7.02 9.56
C PRO A 198 -21.34 5.90 9.15
N ARG A 199 -21.07 5.25 7.98
CA ARG A 199 -21.95 4.23 7.41
C ARG A 199 -21.29 2.86 7.36
N ILE A 200 -22.08 1.82 7.64
CA ILE A 200 -21.76 0.41 7.39
C ILE A 200 -22.56 -0.04 6.17
N PHE A 201 -21.90 -0.68 5.20
CA PHE A 201 -22.51 -1.16 3.98
C PHE A 201 -22.85 -2.65 4.08
N GLY A 202 -24.05 -2.95 4.61
CA GLY A 202 -24.56 -4.29 4.89
C GLY A 202 -24.23 -4.77 6.30
N ASP A 203 -25.23 -5.36 6.96
CA ASP A 203 -25.18 -5.94 8.30
C ASP A 203 -25.68 -7.40 8.31
N ASP A 204 -25.82 -8.00 7.13
CA ASP A 204 -26.37 -9.32 6.90
C ASP A 204 -25.38 -10.28 6.20
N TYR A 205 -24.07 -9.97 6.23
CA TYR A 205 -23.03 -10.88 5.74
C TYR A 205 -22.92 -12.14 6.63
N PRO A 206 -22.49 -13.30 6.08
CA PRO A 206 -22.25 -14.51 6.85
C PRO A 206 -20.94 -14.40 7.67
N THR A 207 -20.91 -13.45 8.59
CA THR A 207 -19.81 -13.13 9.52
C THR A 207 -20.37 -13.04 10.94
N PRO A 208 -19.54 -13.09 11.99
CA PRO A 208 -20.02 -13.13 13.38
C PRO A 208 -20.95 -11.97 13.77
N ASP A 209 -20.71 -10.77 13.24
CA ASP A 209 -21.48 -9.55 13.55
C ASP A 209 -22.30 -9.02 12.36
N GLY A 210 -22.35 -9.79 11.27
CA GLY A 210 -23.09 -9.42 10.05
C GLY A 210 -22.38 -8.42 9.15
N THR A 211 -21.26 -7.82 9.57
CA THR A 211 -20.50 -6.87 8.75
C THR A 211 -19.31 -7.54 8.07
N ASN A 212 -18.80 -6.97 6.97
CA ASN A 212 -17.70 -7.59 6.26
C ASN A 212 -16.38 -7.50 7.04
N VAL A 213 -15.57 -8.54 6.88
CA VAL A 213 -14.25 -8.68 7.52
C VAL A 213 -13.15 -8.44 6.50
N ARG A 214 -12.18 -7.61 6.86
CA ARG A 214 -11.02 -7.28 6.03
C ARG A 214 -9.74 -7.36 6.83
N ASP A 215 -8.65 -7.52 6.12
CA ASP A 215 -7.32 -7.41 6.69
C ASP A 215 -6.86 -5.94 6.67
N TYR A 216 -6.29 -5.49 7.78
CA TYR A 216 -5.75 -4.15 7.95
C TYR A 216 -4.31 -4.23 8.46
N ILE A 217 -3.46 -3.37 7.92
CA ILE A 217 -2.05 -3.28 8.29
C ILE A 217 -1.71 -1.82 8.64
N HIS A 218 -0.98 -1.65 9.74
CA HIS A 218 -0.44 -0.34 10.08
C HIS A 218 0.62 0.07 9.06
N VAL A 219 0.57 1.32 8.59
CA VAL A 219 1.50 1.82 7.57
C VAL A 219 2.97 1.71 7.97
N SER A 220 3.30 1.81 9.27
CA SER A 220 4.66 1.60 9.76
C SER A 220 5.11 0.14 9.64
N ASP A 221 4.22 -0.83 9.92
CA ASP A 221 4.52 -2.25 9.74
C ASP A 221 4.73 -2.58 8.26
N LEU A 222 3.92 -1.98 7.40
CA LEU A 222 4.09 -2.07 5.95
C LEU A 222 5.43 -1.46 5.49
N ALA A 223 5.80 -0.29 6.00
CA ALA A 223 7.08 0.35 5.65
C ALA A 223 8.29 -0.51 6.06
N ILE A 224 8.24 -1.12 7.25
CA ILE A 224 9.28 -2.02 7.75
C ILE A 224 9.39 -3.27 6.85
N SER A 225 8.29 -3.83 6.33
CA SER A 225 8.35 -4.98 5.41
C SER A 225 9.09 -4.64 4.11
N HIS A 226 8.88 -3.44 3.55
CA HIS A 226 9.61 -2.99 2.37
C HIS A 226 11.11 -2.87 2.63
N VAL A 227 11.50 -2.34 3.79
CA VAL A 227 12.92 -2.24 4.19
C VAL A 227 13.51 -3.62 4.40
N ALA A 228 12.80 -4.54 5.05
CA ALA A 228 13.26 -5.91 5.26
C ALA A 228 13.52 -6.63 3.93
N ALA A 229 12.57 -6.54 2.99
CA ALA A 229 12.72 -7.08 1.65
C ALA A 229 13.91 -6.46 0.89
N ALA A 230 14.06 -5.13 0.94
CA ALA A 230 15.16 -4.44 0.29
C ALA A 230 16.53 -4.86 0.85
N ARG A 231 16.66 -5.00 2.18
CA ARG A 231 17.89 -5.48 2.83
C ARG A 231 18.25 -6.91 2.43
N ARG A 232 17.28 -7.80 2.32
CA ARG A 232 17.52 -9.17 1.87
C ARG A 232 18.00 -9.23 0.42
N LEU A 233 17.38 -8.42 -0.47
CA LEU A 233 17.86 -8.27 -1.84
C LEU A 233 19.29 -7.71 -1.89
N ASP A 234 19.60 -6.72 -1.06
CA ASP A 234 20.93 -6.13 -0.98
C ASP A 234 21.99 -7.14 -0.48
N ALA A 235 21.62 -7.96 0.48
CA ALA A 235 22.46 -9.04 1.01
C ALA A 235 22.58 -10.24 0.05
N GLY A 236 21.90 -10.25 -1.08
CA GLY A 236 21.89 -11.38 -2.02
C GLY A 236 21.16 -12.61 -1.49
N LEU A 237 20.32 -12.46 -0.46
CA LEU A 237 19.57 -13.56 0.13
C LEU A 237 18.34 -13.88 -0.73
N PRO A 238 17.94 -15.16 -0.82
CA PRO A 238 16.77 -15.55 -1.60
C PRO A 238 15.49 -14.98 -1.01
N LEU A 239 14.57 -14.61 -1.89
CA LEU A 239 13.20 -14.20 -1.57
C LEU A 239 12.21 -14.95 -2.46
N GLU A 240 11.01 -15.17 -1.93
CA GLU A 240 9.89 -15.61 -2.76
C GLU A 240 9.48 -14.50 -3.74
N PRO A 241 8.90 -14.86 -4.88
CA PRO A 241 8.44 -13.85 -5.86
C PRO A 241 7.39 -12.89 -5.31
N ALA A 242 6.62 -13.33 -4.30
CA ALA A 242 5.64 -12.49 -3.62
C ALA A 242 5.38 -12.95 -2.19
N TYR A 243 5.04 -12.01 -1.32
CA TYR A 243 4.60 -12.21 0.06
C TYR A 243 3.26 -11.53 0.30
N ASN A 244 2.35 -12.22 0.98
CA ASN A 244 1.19 -11.59 1.58
C ASN A 244 1.58 -10.94 2.91
N LEU A 245 1.08 -9.75 3.14
CA LEU A 245 1.26 -9.03 4.40
C LEU A 245 -0.11 -8.95 5.09
N GLY A 246 -0.49 -10.04 5.74
CA GLY A 246 -1.79 -10.20 6.38
C GLY A 246 -1.69 -10.51 7.87
N SER A 247 -2.80 -10.31 8.60
CA SER A 247 -2.92 -10.57 10.03
C SER A 247 -3.23 -12.04 10.36
N GLY A 248 -3.88 -12.74 9.43
CA GLY A 248 -4.47 -14.07 9.67
C GLY A 248 -5.87 -14.04 10.26
N ASP A 249 -6.24 -12.99 10.98
CA ASP A 249 -7.51 -12.89 11.72
C ASP A 249 -8.52 -11.96 11.04
N GLY A 250 -8.07 -10.82 10.54
CA GLY A 250 -8.92 -9.76 9.99
C GLY A 250 -9.69 -8.99 11.06
N VAL A 251 -10.39 -7.94 10.63
CA VAL A 251 -11.21 -7.07 11.48
C VAL A 251 -12.52 -6.77 10.78
N SER A 252 -13.64 -6.81 11.50
CA SER A 252 -14.95 -6.44 10.97
C SER A 252 -15.13 -4.93 10.93
N VAL A 253 -16.06 -4.46 10.08
CA VAL A 253 -16.37 -3.03 10.03
C VAL A 253 -17.04 -2.56 11.32
N ALA A 254 -17.84 -3.40 11.98
CA ALA A 254 -18.44 -3.07 13.27
C ALA A 254 -17.37 -2.89 14.38
N GLU A 255 -16.36 -3.78 14.44
CA GLU A 255 -15.22 -3.64 15.36
C GLU A 255 -14.45 -2.33 15.12
N ILE A 256 -14.26 -1.95 13.85
CA ILE A 256 -13.63 -0.67 13.49
C ILE A 256 -14.47 0.50 14.03
N MET A 257 -15.80 0.51 13.80
CA MET A 257 -16.67 1.59 14.25
C MET A 257 -16.65 1.72 15.78
N ALA A 258 -16.72 0.60 16.50
CA ALA A 258 -16.62 0.59 17.96
C ALA A 258 -15.26 1.17 18.44
N THR A 259 -14.16 0.71 17.86
CA THR A 259 -12.81 1.22 18.21
C THR A 259 -12.66 2.70 17.89
N VAL A 260 -13.24 3.19 16.77
CA VAL A 260 -13.22 4.62 16.43
C VAL A 260 -14.00 5.42 17.47
N ALA A 261 -15.18 4.96 17.90
CA ALA A 261 -15.95 5.65 18.94
C ALA A 261 -15.18 5.75 20.26
N GLU A 262 -14.53 4.66 20.69
CA GLU A 262 -13.69 4.66 21.89
C GLU A 262 -12.50 5.62 21.79
N VAL A 263 -11.75 5.55 20.68
CA VAL A 263 -10.52 6.33 20.50
C VAL A 263 -10.79 7.82 20.34
N THR A 264 -11.83 8.17 19.58
CA THR A 264 -12.18 9.58 19.32
C THR A 264 -12.91 10.23 20.50
N GLY A 265 -13.55 9.43 21.37
CA GLY A 265 -14.47 9.88 22.40
C GLY A 265 -15.80 10.44 21.85
N ILE A 266 -16.04 10.27 20.55
CA ILE A 266 -17.26 10.70 19.87
C ILE A 266 -18.22 9.51 19.84
N ALA A 267 -19.33 9.59 20.58
CA ALA A 267 -20.36 8.57 20.54
C ALA A 267 -21.18 8.72 19.25
N PHE A 268 -21.31 7.63 18.50
CA PHE A 268 -22.20 7.54 17.33
C PHE A 268 -22.69 6.10 17.17
N GLU A 269 -23.85 5.96 16.54
CA GLU A 269 -24.39 4.68 16.09
C GLU A 269 -24.34 4.66 14.55
N PRO A 270 -23.60 3.73 13.92
CA PRO A 270 -23.42 3.74 12.47
C PRO A 270 -24.74 3.60 11.71
N GLU A 271 -24.91 4.36 10.63
CA GLU A 271 -26.04 4.19 9.71
C GLU A 271 -25.81 2.94 8.86
N ILE A 272 -26.79 2.01 8.84
CA ILE A 272 -26.74 0.84 7.98
C ILE A 272 -27.21 1.20 6.57
N ALA A 273 -26.36 0.99 5.59
CA ALA A 273 -26.64 1.19 4.18
C ALA A 273 -26.68 -0.16 3.43
N PRO A 274 -27.33 -0.24 2.27
CA PRO A 274 -27.33 -1.47 1.45
C PRO A 274 -25.90 -1.94 1.12
N ARG A 275 -25.72 -3.27 0.99
CA ARG A 275 -24.44 -3.86 0.56
C ARG A 275 -23.93 -3.24 -0.75
N ARG A 276 -22.63 -3.10 -0.86
CA ARG A 276 -22.00 -2.78 -2.14
C ARG A 276 -21.98 -4.02 -3.03
N ALA A 277 -22.35 -3.88 -4.29
CA ALA A 277 -22.34 -4.99 -5.23
C ALA A 277 -20.91 -5.58 -5.37
N GLY A 278 -20.79 -6.89 -5.27
CA GLY A 278 -19.52 -7.60 -5.40
C GLY A 278 -18.60 -7.52 -4.19
N ASP A 279 -19.04 -6.93 -3.06
CA ASP A 279 -18.21 -6.84 -1.85
C ASP A 279 -18.24 -8.20 -1.10
N PRO A 280 -17.11 -8.91 -0.95
CA PRO A 280 -17.09 -10.22 -0.31
C PRO A 280 -17.29 -10.11 1.21
N ALA A 281 -17.83 -11.17 1.83
CA ALA A 281 -18.03 -11.24 3.26
C ALA A 281 -16.70 -11.16 4.04
N ARG A 282 -15.68 -11.88 3.58
CA ARG A 282 -14.37 -11.94 4.24
C ARG A 282 -13.24 -11.97 3.22
N ILE A 283 -12.21 -11.17 3.42
CA ILE A 283 -10.90 -11.28 2.74
C ILE A 283 -9.80 -11.01 3.75
N VAL A 284 -9.09 -12.06 4.12
CA VAL A 284 -7.97 -12.04 5.09
C VAL A 284 -6.86 -12.91 4.55
N ALA A 285 -5.61 -12.55 4.79
CA ALA A 285 -4.47 -13.33 4.36
C ALA A 285 -3.59 -13.78 5.53
N THR A 286 -2.88 -14.89 5.34
CA THR A 286 -1.77 -15.26 6.23
C THR A 286 -0.54 -14.41 5.92
N GLY A 287 0.24 -14.08 6.97
CA GLY A 287 1.55 -13.44 6.87
C GLY A 287 2.71 -14.39 7.18
N GLU A 288 2.46 -15.70 7.24
CA GLU A 288 3.44 -16.71 7.68
C GLU A 288 4.71 -16.73 6.84
N LEU A 289 4.57 -16.58 5.51
CA LEU A 289 5.70 -16.57 4.60
C LEU A 289 6.59 -15.34 4.81
N ALA A 290 5.98 -14.18 5.01
CA ALA A 290 6.68 -12.94 5.33
C ALA A 290 7.35 -13.02 6.72
N ALA A 291 6.69 -13.62 7.70
CA ALA A 291 7.27 -13.83 9.03
C ALA A 291 8.52 -14.71 8.95
N ARG A 292 8.46 -15.81 8.21
CA ARG A 292 9.59 -16.74 8.06
C ARG A 292 10.79 -16.10 7.34
N ASP A 293 10.55 -15.41 6.24
CA ASP A 293 11.63 -15.00 5.34
C ASP A 293 12.09 -13.55 5.56
N LEU A 294 11.20 -12.66 6.01
CA LEU A 294 11.50 -11.25 6.21
C LEU A 294 11.70 -10.90 7.70
N ASP A 295 11.52 -11.86 8.61
CA ASP A 295 11.46 -11.61 10.07
C ASP A 295 10.44 -10.50 10.38
N TRP A 296 9.29 -10.56 9.68
CA TRP A 296 8.28 -9.53 9.72
C TRP A 296 6.97 -10.07 10.32
N SER A 297 6.39 -9.30 11.21
CA SER A 297 5.04 -9.52 11.71
C SER A 297 4.38 -8.16 11.98
N MET A 298 3.05 -8.15 11.98
CA MET A 298 2.29 -6.99 12.42
C MET A 298 2.54 -6.75 13.91
N ARG A 299 2.82 -5.49 14.27
CA ARG A 299 3.14 -5.06 15.65
C ARG A 299 2.07 -4.15 16.23
N HIS A 300 1.30 -3.49 15.38
CA HIS A 300 0.29 -2.52 15.78
C HIS A 300 -1.09 -3.16 15.81
N SER A 301 -1.81 -2.92 16.91
CA SER A 301 -3.21 -3.32 17.07
C SER A 301 -4.16 -2.43 16.25
N LEU A 302 -5.44 -2.84 16.13
CA LEU A 302 -6.48 -1.98 15.55
C LEU A 302 -6.56 -0.64 16.27
N ARG A 303 -6.45 -0.64 17.61
CA ARG A 303 -6.46 0.58 18.40
C ARG A 303 -5.31 1.52 18.03
N ASP A 304 -4.09 1.01 17.88
CA ASP A 304 -2.93 1.80 17.47
C ASP A 304 -3.14 2.40 16.07
N MET A 305 -3.72 1.62 15.15
CA MET A 305 -4.06 2.07 13.80
C MET A 305 -5.04 3.25 13.84
N VAL A 306 -6.11 3.14 14.62
CA VAL A 306 -7.13 4.19 14.75
C VAL A 306 -6.55 5.43 15.44
N GLU A 307 -5.83 5.26 16.57
CA GLU A 307 -5.26 6.38 17.33
C GLU A 307 -4.28 7.21 16.51
N SER A 308 -3.36 6.52 15.82
CA SER A 308 -2.35 7.21 15.02
C SER A 308 -2.97 7.93 13.81
N ALA A 309 -3.91 7.28 13.12
CA ALA A 309 -4.62 7.87 11.99
C ALA A 309 -5.47 9.08 12.41
N TRP A 310 -6.18 8.98 13.54
CA TRP A 310 -6.98 10.08 14.06
C TRP A 310 -6.12 11.30 14.44
N LYS A 311 -5.00 11.07 15.14
CA LYS A 311 -4.06 12.14 15.51
C LYS A 311 -3.51 12.87 14.27
N ALA A 312 -3.11 12.12 13.23
CA ALA A 312 -2.59 12.70 12.00
C ALA A 312 -3.65 13.50 11.23
N THR A 313 -4.89 13.00 11.14
CA THR A 313 -6.00 13.69 10.48
C THR A 313 -6.34 15.02 11.19
N ARG A 314 -6.38 15.04 12.52
CA ARG A 314 -6.66 16.28 13.28
C ARG A 314 -5.60 17.34 13.08
N ARG A 315 -4.33 16.94 12.97
CA ARG A 315 -3.23 17.88 12.74
C ARG A 315 -3.29 18.52 11.34
N SER A 316 -3.61 17.73 10.32
CA SER A 316 -3.75 18.23 8.95
C SER A 316 -4.91 19.22 8.77
N SER A 317 -5.89 19.20 9.69
CA SER A 317 -7.07 20.08 9.66
C SER A 317 -6.86 21.38 10.45
N GLN A 318 -5.73 21.55 11.14
CA GLN A 318 -5.41 22.79 11.86
C GLN A 318 -4.66 23.74 10.91
N PRO A 319 -5.12 25.00 10.74
CA PRO A 319 -4.36 25.97 9.97
C PRO A 319 -3.01 26.20 10.65
N SER A 320 -1.95 26.14 9.86
CA SER A 320 -0.57 26.47 10.25
C SER A 320 -0.38 27.94 10.60
#